data_6a2037521067aeb651dbfc0749acbe74
#
_entry.id   6a2037521067aeb651dbfc0749acbe74
#
_cell.length_a   1.000
_cell.length_b   1.000
_cell.length_c   1.000
_cell.angle_alpha   90.00
_cell.angle_beta   90.00
_cell.angle_gamma   90.00
#
_symmetry.space_group_name_H-M   'P 1'
#
loop_
_entity.id
_entity.type
_entity.pdbx_description
1 polymer ?
#
loop_
_entity_poly.entity_id
_entity_poly.type
_entity_poly.pdbx_seq_one_letter_code
_entity_poly.pdbx_strand_id
1 'polypeptide(L)'
;KLARVLSELCTERVKGGAAFIGVSEVENERVMKDLVAQPALAEKGYKFIHYEGDDRRGVDVACLYNPKMFKPRKSQLISTTKAYEEFSGGYITRGILHVEGSLLGEDFHFLVNHWPSRGAASESREFIARIVRQVVDSIQGTNPDARIVIMGDLNDDPDNKSVTESLRAKLSKKKVQSPQDLYNPWNDMLRKKGQGTLLYDNMLNLFDQIIFTANLL
;
A
#
# COMPACT_ATOMS: atom_id res chain seq x y z
N LYS A 1 3.95 1.09 -22.31
CA LYS A 1 3.61 2.39 -21.71
C LYS A 1 3.78 2.34 -20.18
N LEU A 2 3.14 1.42 -19.45
CA LEU A 2 3.21 1.32 -17.99
C LEU A 2 4.66 1.18 -17.47
N ALA A 3 5.45 0.27 -18.03
CA ALA A 3 6.84 0.05 -17.64
C ALA A 3 7.69 1.33 -17.70
N ARG A 4 7.47 2.17 -18.72
CA ARG A 4 8.15 3.47 -18.83
C ARG A 4 7.77 4.40 -17.67
N VAL A 5 6.48 4.52 -17.36
CA VAL A 5 6.01 5.35 -16.24
C VAL A 5 6.63 4.87 -14.92
N LEU A 6 6.56 3.56 -14.64
CA LEU A 6 7.12 2.99 -13.43
C LEU A 6 8.65 3.19 -13.34
N SER A 7 9.36 3.10 -14.46
CA SER A 7 10.82 3.30 -14.49
C SER A 7 11.24 4.75 -14.20
N GLU A 8 10.36 5.71 -14.44
CA GLU A 8 10.62 7.14 -14.22
C GLU A 8 10.24 7.60 -12.80
N LEU A 9 9.51 6.77 -12.03
CA LEU A 9 9.12 7.15 -10.66
C LEU A 9 10.34 7.47 -9.78
N CYS A 10 10.29 8.62 -9.11
CA CYS A 10 11.30 9.11 -8.18
C CYS A 10 12.69 9.40 -8.81
N THR A 11 12.86 9.33 -10.13
CA THR A 11 14.17 9.53 -10.77
C THR A 11 14.72 10.95 -10.60
N GLU A 12 13.85 11.93 -10.36
CA GLU A 12 14.25 13.31 -10.03
C GLU A 12 14.95 13.42 -8.68
N ARG A 13 14.72 12.47 -7.77
CA ARG A 13 15.27 12.43 -6.42
C ARG A 13 16.34 11.36 -6.26
N VAL A 14 16.13 10.20 -6.91
CA VAL A 14 16.98 9.02 -6.77
C VAL A 14 17.31 8.48 -8.15
N LYS A 15 18.57 8.54 -8.56
CA LYS A 15 19.03 8.12 -9.89
C LYS A 15 18.59 6.69 -10.28
N GLY A 16 18.45 5.80 -9.29
CA GLY A 16 17.98 4.42 -9.49
C GLY A 16 16.47 4.28 -9.68
N GLY A 17 15.69 5.35 -9.47
CA GLY A 17 14.23 5.32 -9.41
C GLY A 17 13.71 4.90 -8.05
N ALA A 18 12.43 4.51 -7.98
CA ALA A 18 11.80 4.08 -6.73
C ALA A 18 12.41 2.76 -6.22
N ALA A 19 12.68 2.69 -4.93
CA ALA A 19 13.21 1.47 -4.30
C ALA A 19 12.16 0.37 -4.20
N PHE A 20 10.90 0.76 -3.95
CA PHE A 20 9.75 -0.12 -3.80
C PHE A 20 8.50 0.54 -4.40
N ILE A 21 7.72 -0.21 -5.16
CA ILE A 21 6.49 0.25 -5.81
C ILE A 21 5.40 -0.78 -5.52
N GLY A 22 4.37 -0.40 -4.76
CA GLY A 22 3.17 -1.19 -4.61
C GLY A 22 2.28 -1.02 -5.85
N VAL A 23 1.65 -2.10 -6.28
CA VAL A 23 0.71 -2.11 -7.40
C VAL A 23 -0.52 -2.92 -7.04
N SER A 24 -1.66 -2.52 -7.59
CA SER A 24 -2.96 -3.18 -7.46
C SER A 24 -3.54 -3.53 -8.83
N GLU A 25 -4.64 -4.28 -8.86
CA GLU A 25 -5.29 -4.76 -10.09
C GLU A 25 -4.38 -5.66 -10.94
N VAL A 26 -3.54 -6.46 -10.27
CA VAL A 26 -2.65 -7.43 -10.92
C VAL A 26 -3.44 -8.72 -11.17
N GLU A 27 -3.51 -9.15 -12.43
CA GLU A 27 -4.28 -10.33 -12.84
C GLU A 27 -3.60 -11.64 -12.41
N ASN A 28 -2.26 -11.73 -12.54
CA ASN A 28 -1.50 -12.94 -12.23
C ASN A 28 0.00 -12.69 -12.27
N GLU A 29 0.77 -13.72 -11.88
CA GLU A 29 2.25 -13.66 -11.90
C GLU A 29 2.82 -13.42 -13.31
N ARG A 30 2.17 -13.92 -14.36
CA ARG A 30 2.62 -13.76 -15.76
C ARG A 30 2.67 -12.29 -16.15
N VAL A 31 1.63 -11.52 -15.81
CA VAL A 31 1.58 -10.08 -16.08
C VAL A 31 2.74 -9.36 -15.42
N MET A 32 3.11 -9.75 -14.20
CA MET A 32 4.26 -9.18 -13.49
C MET A 32 5.60 -9.56 -14.15
N LYS A 33 5.75 -10.81 -14.61
CA LYS A 33 6.92 -11.26 -15.38
C LYS A 33 7.08 -10.47 -16.67
N ASP A 34 6.00 -10.31 -17.42
CA ASP A 34 5.99 -9.56 -18.68
C ASP A 34 6.29 -8.07 -18.44
N LEU A 35 5.81 -7.50 -17.32
CA LEU A 35 6.05 -6.10 -16.95
C LEU A 35 7.52 -5.84 -16.63
N VAL A 36 8.15 -6.64 -15.77
CA VAL A 36 9.57 -6.42 -15.40
C VAL A 36 10.54 -6.76 -16.53
N ALA A 37 10.11 -7.60 -17.48
CA ALA A 37 10.89 -7.92 -18.69
C ALA A 37 10.90 -6.77 -19.71
N GLN A 38 10.04 -5.74 -19.57
CA GLN A 38 10.08 -4.58 -20.46
C GLN A 38 11.40 -3.84 -20.33
N PRO A 39 12.02 -3.40 -21.45
CA PRO A 39 13.38 -2.81 -21.44
C PRO A 39 13.59 -1.75 -20.36
N ALA A 40 12.63 -0.83 -20.20
CA ALA A 40 12.75 0.28 -19.24
C ALA A 40 12.85 -0.17 -17.77
N LEU A 41 12.27 -1.31 -17.39
CA LEU A 41 12.40 -1.88 -16.05
C LEU A 41 13.53 -2.90 -15.96
N ALA A 42 13.74 -3.69 -17.02
CA ALA A 42 14.82 -4.68 -17.09
C ALA A 42 16.21 -4.03 -16.98
N GLU A 43 16.45 -2.90 -17.65
CA GLU A 43 17.70 -2.13 -17.56
C GLU A 43 18.02 -1.67 -16.13
N LYS A 44 16.99 -1.38 -15.33
CA LYS A 44 17.12 -1.02 -13.91
C LYS A 44 17.22 -2.23 -12.99
N GLY A 45 16.89 -3.43 -13.51
CA GLY A 45 16.96 -4.68 -12.79
C GLY A 45 15.81 -4.89 -11.79
N TYR A 46 14.66 -4.25 -12.00
CA TYR A 46 13.49 -4.43 -11.12
C TYR A 46 13.08 -5.90 -11.03
N LYS A 47 12.74 -6.32 -9.83
CA LYS A 47 12.12 -7.60 -9.50
C LYS A 47 10.73 -7.36 -8.91
N PHE A 48 9.95 -8.42 -8.74
CA PHE A 48 8.61 -8.32 -8.16
C PHE A 48 8.36 -9.41 -7.11
N ILE A 49 7.33 -9.19 -6.28
CA ILE A 49 6.73 -10.17 -5.39
C ILE A 49 5.23 -10.13 -5.64
N HIS A 50 4.65 -11.30 -5.89
CA HIS A 50 3.23 -11.50 -6.12
C HIS A 50 2.80 -12.82 -5.48
N TYR A 51 1.58 -12.87 -4.99
CA TYR A 51 0.89 -14.05 -4.53
C TYR A 51 -0.52 -14.05 -5.10
N GLU A 52 -0.97 -15.19 -5.61
CA GLU A 52 -2.35 -15.39 -5.99
C GLU A 52 -3.24 -15.27 -4.75
N GLY A 53 -4.27 -14.45 -4.84
CA GLY A 53 -5.25 -14.21 -3.78
C GLY A 53 -6.60 -14.86 -4.07
N ASP A 54 -7.55 -14.63 -3.17
CA ASP A 54 -8.88 -15.24 -3.23
C ASP A 54 -9.94 -14.33 -3.87
N ASP A 55 -9.59 -13.14 -4.39
CA ASP A 55 -10.56 -12.21 -5.01
C ASP A 55 -11.24 -12.86 -6.22
N ARG A 56 -12.58 -12.87 -6.23
CA ARG A 56 -13.37 -13.55 -7.28
C ARG A 56 -13.19 -12.94 -8.67
N ARG A 57 -12.70 -11.71 -8.78
CA ARG A 57 -12.40 -11.05 -10.06
C ARG A 57 -11.02 -11.43 -10.57
N GLY A 58 -10.22 -12.17 -9.78
CA GLY A 58 -8.85 -12.53 -10.11
C GLY A 58 -7.91 -11.33 -10.18
N VAL A 59 -8.05 -10.37 -9.26
CA VAL A 59 -7.16 -9.21 -9.18
C VAL A 59 -6.48 -9.14 -7.83
N ASP A 60 -5.17 -9.01 -7.84
CA ASP A 60 -4.30 -9.08 -6.68
C ASP A 60 -3.57 -7.77 -6.41
N VAL A 61 -2.83 -7.76 -5.30
CA VAL A 61 -1.81 -6.78 -5.00
C VAL A 61 -0.43 -7.39 -5.21
N ALA A 62 0.51 -6.58 -5.69
CA ALA A 62 1.89 -7.00 -5.87
C ALA A 62 2.85 -5.84 -5.57
N CYS A 63 4.14 -6.09 -5.64
CA CYS A 63 5.13 -5.02 -5.63
C CYS A 63 6.24 -5.25 -6.64
N LEU A 64 6.82 -4.15 -7.11
CA LEU A 64 8.12 -4.14 -7.76
C LEU A 64 9.15 -3.56 -6.79
N TYR A 65 10.38 -4.02 -6.87
CA TYR A 65 11.47 -3.47 -6.07
C TYR A 65 12.78 -3.43 -6.84
N ASN A 66 13.60 -2.44 -6.52
CA ASN A 66 14.96 -2.34 -7.05
C ASN A 66 15.92 -3.10 -6.11
N PRO A 67 16.50 -4.25 -6.52
CA PRO A 67 17.33 -5.08 -5.65
C PRO A 67 18.66 -4.42 -5.24
N LYS A 68 19.07 -3.33 -5.90
CA LYS A 68 20.24 -2.53 -5.49
C LYS A 68 19.96 -1.68 -4.25
N MET A 69 18.68 -1.40 -3.95
CA MET A 69 18.25 -0.52 -2.87
C MET A 69 17.47 -1.26 -1.79
N PHE A 70 16.61 -2.19 -2.18
CA PHE A 70 15.79 -2.97 -1.27
C PHE A 70 16.10 -4.46 -1.39
N LYS A 71 16.33 -5.10 -0.24
CA LYS A 71 16.59 -6.54 -0.13
C LYS A 71 15.48 -7.19 0.69
N PRO A 72 14.47 -7.82 0.06
CA PRO A 72 13.42 -8.52 0.78
C PRO A 72 14.02 -9.71 1.55
N ARG A 73 13.57 -9.90 2.80
CA ARG A 73 13.93 -11.04 3.67
C ARG A 73 12.75 -11.99 3.85
N LYS A 74 11.56 -11.42 4.02
CA LYS A 74 10.33 -12.19 4.21
C LYS A 74 9.19 -11.51 3.47
N SER A 75 8.32 -12.31 2.88
CA SER A 75 7.08 -11.81 2.29
C SER A 75 5.96 -12.82 2.49
N GLN A 76 4.73 -12.31 2.57
CA GLN A 76 3.53 -13.12 2.67
C GLN A 76 2.31 -12.34 2.20
N LEU A 77 1.31 -13.04 1.70
CA LEU A 77 -0.03 -12.51 1.56
C LEU A 77 -0.80 -12.80 2.85
N ILE A 78 -1.19 -11.76 3.56
CA ILE A 78 -2.06 -11.86 4.74
C ILE A 78 -3.48 -11.98 4.21
N SER A 79 -4.06 -13.18 4.29
CA SER A 79 -5.43 -13.41 3.85
C SER A 79 -6.42 -12.66 4.75
N THR A 80 -7.33 -11.96 4.13
CA THR A 80 -8.48 -11.32 4.79
C THR A 80 -9.76 -12.12 4.57
N THR A 81 -9.69 -13.17 3.73
CA THR A 81 -10.84 -13.87 3.14
C THR A 81 -11.82 -14.34 4.20
N LYS A 82 -11.39 -15.20 5.12
CA LYS A 82 -12.30 -15.78 6.12
C LYS A 82 -12.97 -14.72 6.98
N ALA A 83 -12.18 -13.80 7.53
CA ALA A 83 -12.70 -12.76 8.42
C ALA A 83 -13.64 -11.79 7.68
N TYR A 84 -13.31 -11.45 6.44
CA TYR A 84 -14.15 -10.56 5.65
C TYR A 84 -15.40 -11.25 5.12
N GLU A 85 -15.32 -12.52 4.75
CA GLU A 85 -16.48 -13.32 4.33
C GLU A 85 -17.52 -13.43 5.44
N GLU A 86 -17.08 -13.71 6.68
CA GLU A 86 -17.95 -13.74 7.86
C GLU A 86 -18.61 -12.38 8.12
N PHE A 87 -17.83 -11.29 8.01
CA PHE A 87 -18.33 -9.92 8.19
C PHE A 87 -19.30 -9.49 7.11
N SER A 88 -19.02 -9.80 5.84
CA SER A 88 -19.74 -9.27 4.67
C SER A 88 -20.93 -10.12 4.24
N GLY A 89 -21.15 -11.28 4.87
CA GLY A 89 -22.21 -12.23 4.48
C GLY A 89 -21.91 -12.98 3.18
N GLY A 90 -20.65 -13.32 2.95
CA GLY A 90 -20.23 -14.19 1.84
C GLY A 90 -19.45 -13.52 0.71
N TYR A 91 -19.07 -12.24 0.86
CA TYR A 91 -18.15 -11.58 -0.07
C TYR A 91 -16.70 -11.84 0.31
N ILE A 92 -15.85 -11.96 -0.72
CA ILE A 92 -14.40 -12.14 -0.58
C ILE A 92 -13.70 -10.90 -1.12
N THR A 93 -12.61 -10.48 -0.47
CA THR A 93 -11.78 -9.37 -0.91
C THR A 93 -10.29 -9.76 -0.92
N ARG A 94 -9.46 -8.86 -1.42
CA ARG A 94 -8.01 -9.07 -1.57
C ARG A 94 -7.31 -9.15 -0.23
N GLY A 95 -6.23 -9.94 -0.19
CA GLY A 95 -5.30 -9.96 0.93
C GLY A 95 -4.42 -8.70 0.99
N ILE A 96 -3.60 -8.62 2.03
CA ILE A 96 -2.61 -7.55 2.23
C ILE A 96 -1.23 -8.16 1.96
N LEU A 97 -0.50 -7.63 0.96
CA LEU A 97 0.87 -8.08 0.73
C LEU A 97 1.80 -7.42 1.75
N HIS A 98 2.36 -8.21 2.64
CA HIS A 98 3.38 -7.78 3.58
C HIS A 98 4.77 -8.21 3.10
N VAL A 99 5.67 -7.25 2.97
CA VAL A 99 7.07 -7.48 2.61
C VAL A 99 7.96 -6.85 3.67
N GLU A 100 8.80 -7.66 4.28
CA GLU A 100 9.84 -7.25 5.22
C GLU A 100 11.20 -7.31 4.52
N GLY A 101 12.05 -6.32 4.73
CA GLY A 101 13.38 -6.31 4.15
C GLY A 101 14.21 -5.11 4.57
N SER A 102 15.40 -5.03 4.01
CA SER A 102 16.33 -3.93 4.25
C SER A 102 16.32 -2.95 3.09
N LEU A 103 16.02 -1.69 3.35
CA LEU A 103 16.13 -0.57 2.43
C LEU A 103 17.35 0.27 2.81
N LEU A 104 18.39 0.22 1.96
CA LEU A 104 19.66 0.92 2.18
C LEU A 104 20.28 0.67 3.57
N GLY A 105 20.13 -0.55 4.08
CA GLY A 105 20.68 -0.97 5.37
C GLY A 105 19.72 -0.85 6.56
N GLU A 106 18.58 -0.18 6.40
CA GLU A 106 17.57 0.00 7.44
C GLU A 106 16.40 -0.95 7.24
N ASP A 107 15.83 -1.47 8.33
CA ASP A 107 14.72 -2.42 8.29
C ASP A 107 13.37 -1.75 8.05
N PHE A 108 12.64 -2.27 7.08
CA PHE A 108 11.33 -1.78 6.66
C PHE A 108 10.30 -2.89 6.55
N HIS A 109 9.05 -2.54 6.82
CA HIS A 109 7.86 -3.32 6.51
C HIS A 109 6.99 -2.54 5.52
N PHE A 110 6.68 -3.15 4.38
CA PHE A 110 5.75 -2.61 3.39
C PHE A 110 4.46 -3.41 3.41
N LEU A 111 3.33 -2.73 3.51
CA LEU A 111 1.99 -3.32 3.45
C LEU A 111 1.29 -2.76 2.21
N VAL A 112 1.18 -3.56 1.15
CA VAL A 112 0.47 -3.17 -0.08
C VAL A 112 -0.97 -3.60 0.01
N ASN A 113 -1.88 -2.68 -0.25
CA ASN A 113 -3.32 -2.80 0.00
C ASN A 113 -4.14 -2.50 -1.26
N HIS A 114 -5.29 -3.15 -1.37
CA HIS A 114 -6.37 -2.75 -2.25
C HIS A 114 -7.70 -3.06 -1.56
N TRP A 115 -8.29 -2.04 -0.94
CA TRP A 115 -9.50 -2.21 -0.12
C TRP A 115 -10.77 -2.36 -0.97
N PRO A 116 -11.91 -2.80 -0.37
CA PRO A 116 -13.18 -2.88 -1.08
C PRO A 116 -13.58 -1.54 -1.70
N SER A 117 -14.07 -1.60 -2.94
CA SER A 117 -14.48 -0.39 -3.68
C SER A 117 -15.67 0.30 -3.00
N ARG A 118 -15.95 1.55 -3.39
CA ARG A 118 -17.12 2.31 -2.90
C ARG A 118 -18.47 1.73 -3.33
N GLY A 119 -18.49 0.71 -4.17
CA GLY A 119 -19.68 -0.11 -4.41
C GLY A 119 -20.08 -0.96 -3.20
N ALA A 120 -19.15 -1.24 -2.29
CA ALA A 120 -19.44 -1.80 -0.97
C ALA A 120 -19.68 -0.68 0.06
N ALA A 121 -20.36 -1.02 1.16
CA ALA A 121 -20.55 -0.11 2.28
C ALA A 121 -19.22 0.37 2.89
N SER A 122 -19.21 1.55 3.52
CA SER A 122 -18.00 2.14 4.14
C SER A 122 -17.41 1.24 5.23
N GLU A 123 -18.29 0.53 5.95
CA GLU A 123 -17.93 -0.42 7.02
C GLU A 123 -17.00 -1.53 6.52
N SER A 124 -17.10 -1.88 5.23
CA SER A 124 -16.23 -2.87 4.59
C SER A 124 -14.76 -2.39 4.58
N ARG A 125 -14.52 -1.12 4.23
CA ARG A 125 -13.19 -0.52 4.24
C ARG A 125 -12.68 -0.29 5.67
N GLU A 126 -13.57 0.14 6.57
CA GLU A 126 -13.25 0.24 8.00
C GLU A 126 -12.84 -1.11 8.60
N PHE A 127 -13.49 -2.20 8.17
CA PHE A 127 -13.16 -3.55 8.61
C PHE A 127 -11.74 -3.95 8.17
N ILE A 128 -11.41 -3.76 6.88
CA ILE A 128 -10.05 -4.05 6.37
C ILE A 128 -9.01 -3.14 7.02
N ALA A 129 -9.33 -1.86 7.22
CA ALA A 129 -8.45 -0.92 7.92
C ALA A 129 -8.10 -1.38 9.35
N ARG A 130 -9.06 -1.98 10.09
CA ARG A 130 -8.80 -2.59 11.40
C ARG A 130 -7.85 -3.79 11.32
N ILE A 131 -7.99 -4.63 10.27
CA ILE A 131 -7.03 -5.73 10.06
C ILE A 131 -5.63 -5.18 9.80
N VAL A 132 -5.49 -4.17 8.92
CA VAL A 132 -4.19 -3.51 8.68
C VAL A 132 -3.63 -2.93 9.97
N ARG A 133 -4.48 -2.28 10.81
CA ARG A 133 -4.05 -1.76 12.12
C ARG A 133 -3.54 -2.87 13.05
N GLN A 134 -4.21 -4.02 13.11
CA GLN A 134 -3.76 -5.18 13.88
C GLN A 134 -2.40 -5.70 13.42
N VAL A 135 -2.16 -5.73 12.10
CA VAL A 135 -0.85 -6.09 11.53
C VAL A 135 0.22 -5.10 11.99
N VAL A 136 -0.06 -3.80 11.92
CA VAL A 136 0.85 -2.75 12.39
C VAL A 136 1.12 -2.89 13.88
N ASP A 137 0.06 -3.08 14.71
CA ASP A 137 0.19 -3.28 16.16
C ASP A 137 1.04 -4.52 16.49
N SER A 138 0.89 -5.61 15.73
CA SER A 138 1.70 -6.82 15.90
C SER A 138 3.18 -6.59 15.57
N ILE A 139 3.47 -5.88 14.48
CA ILE A 139 4.85 -5.53 14.10
C ILE A 139 5.48 -4.65 15.19
N GLN A 140 4.77 -3.60 15.61
CA GLN A 140 5.24 -2.67 16.64
C GLN A 140 5.36 -3.31 18.03
N GLY A 141 4.53 -4.31 18.33
CA GLY A 141 4.64 -5.12 19.54
C GLY A 141 5.93 -5.94 19.61
N THR A 142 6.47 -6.33 18.43
CA THR A 142 7.75 -7.04 18.34
C THR A 142 8.94 -6.06 18.25
N ASN A 143 8.76 -4.97 17.50
CA ASN A 143 9.76 -3.92 17.33
C ASN A 143 9.08 -2.54 17.37
N PRO A 144 9.10 -1.82 18.51
CA PRO A 144 8.50 -0.50 18.63
C PRO A 144 9.07 0.56 17.67
N ASP A 145 10.28 0.36 17.19
CA ASP A 145 10.96 1.26 16.25
C ASP A 145 10.80 0.84 14.79
N ALA A 146 9.92 -0.14 14.51
CA ALA A 146 9.68 -0.63 13.16
C ALA A 146 9.26 0.52 12.21
N ARG A 147 9.93 0.58 11.05
CA ARG A 147 9.57 1.48 9.96
C ARG A 147 8.55 0.79 9.07
N ILE A 148 7.31 1.25 9.15
CA ILE A 148 6.19 0.63 8.44
C ILE A 148 5.65 1.62 7.41
N VAL A 149 5.49 1.15 6.17
CA VAL A 149 4.89 1.89 5.07
C VAL A 149 3.67 1.11 4.57
N ILE A 150 2.51 1.72 4.65
CA ILE A 150 1.23 1.22 4.14
C ILE A 150 0.96 1.96 2.85
N MET A 151 0.69 1.26 1.76
CA MET A 151 0.44 1.90 0.47
C MET A 151 -0.61 1.12 -0.33
N GLY A 152 -1.19 1.79 -1.32
CA GLY A 152 -2.10 1.20 -2.29
C GLY A 152 -3.41 1.98 -2.46
N ASP A 153 -4.34 1.37 -3.19
CA ASP A 153 -5.69 1.87 -3.38
C ASP A 153 -6.56 1.54 -2.16
N LEU A 154 -6.80 2.53 -1.32
CA LEU A 154 -7.63 2.39 -0.13
C LEU A 154 -9.12 2.58 -0.41
N ASN A 155 -9.50 2.95 -1.65
CA ASN A 155 -10.87 3.26 -2.06
C ASN A 155 -11.61 4.26 -1.14
N ASP A 156 -10.87 4.98 -0.32
CA ASP A 156 -11.33 6.03 0.58
C ASP A 156 -10.34 7.20 0.58
N ASP A 157 -10.85 8.40 0.85
CA ASP A 157 -10.03 9.59 0.99
C ASP A 157 -9.26 9.58 2.32
N PRO A 158 -8.17 10.35 2.45
CA PRO A 158 -7.35 10.40 3.65
C PRO A 158 -8.12 10.73 4.94
N ASP A 159 -9.21 11.49 4.85
CA ASP A 159 -10.02 11.91 6.00
C ASP A 159 -11.25 11.03 6.26
N ASN A 160 -11.44 9.94 5.51
CA ASN A 160 -12.49 8.97 5.81
C ASN A 160 -12.22 8.22 7.12
N LYS A 161 -13.29 7.69 7.74
CA LYS A 161 -13.23 6.97 9.02
C LYS A 161 -12.34 5.72 8.98
N SER A 162 -12.31 5.03 7.84
CA SER A 162 -11.42 3.88 7.64
C SER A 162 -9.95 4.25 7.89
N VAL A 163 -9.53 5.43 7.44
CA VAL A 163 -8.15 5.92 7.58
C VAL A 163 -7.91 6.56 8.95
N THR A 164 -8.83 7.44 9.40
CA THR A 164 -8.63 8.27 10.60
C THR A 164 -8.98 7.56 11.90
N GLU A 165 -10.03 6.73 11.91
CA GLU A 165 -10.53 6.08 13.12
C GLU A 165 -10.11 4.60 13.17
N SER A 166 -10.29 3.83 12.08
CA SER A 166 -10.00 2.39 12.04
C SER A 166 -8.49 2.12 11.91
N LEU A 167 -7.81 2.74 10.94
CA LEU A 167 -6.35 2.66 10.79
C LEU A 167 -5.61 3.56 11.79
N ARG A 168 -6.28 4.59 12.31
CA ARG A 168 -5.74 5.58 13.26
C ARG A 168 -4.60 6.44 12.72
N ALA A 169 -4.60 6.73 11.41
CA ALA A 169 -3.60 7.59 10.79
C ALA A 169 -3.85 9.07 11.13
N LYS A 170 -2.77 9.78 11.47
CA LYS A 170 -2.78 11.22 11.76
C LYS A 170 -2.66 12.01 10.46
N LEU A 171 -3.53 12.98 10.23
CA LEU A 171 -3.56 13.81 9.02
C LEU A 171 -2.66 15.06 9.11
N SER A 172 -2.02 15.28 10.25
CA SER A 172 -1.16 16.44 10.49
C SER A 172 0.03 16.04 11.34
N LYS A 173 1.23 16.52 10.97
CA LYS A 173 2.45 16.36 11.78
C LYS A 173 2.29 16.86 13.23
N LYS A 174 1.48 17.91 13.42
CA LYS A 174 1.19 18.46 14.76
C LYS A 174 0.42 17.49 15.67
N LYS A 175 -0.28 16.50 15.09
CA LYS A 175 -1.04 15.48 15.83
C LYS A 175 -0.24 14.22 16.10
N VAL A 176 0.96 14.12 15.56
CA VAL A 176 1.90 13.02 15.84
C VAL A 176 2.45 13.23 17.26
N GLN A 177 2.32 12.20 18.10
CA GLN A 177 2.75 12.23 19.52
C GLN A 177 3.82 11.17 19.80
N SER A 178 3.95 10.19 18.92
CA SER A 178 4.84 9.04 19.11
C SER A 178 5.48 8.64 17.78
N PRO A 179 6.72 8.11 17.77
CA PRO A 179 7.34 7.51 16.61
C PRO A 179 6.50 6.37 15.99
N GLN A 180 5.66 5.71 16.79
CA GLN A 180 4.78 4.62 16.37
C GLN A 180 3.48 5.10 15.71
N ASP A 181 3.13 6.39 15.82
CA ASP A 181 1.93 6.92 15.14
C ASP A 181 2.05 6.76 13.63
N LEU A 182 0.94 6.42 12.99
CA LEU A 182 0.82 6.45 11.53
C LEU A 182 0.54 7.89 11.09
N TYR A 183 1.29 8.37 10.10
CA TYR A 183 1.10 9.68 9.49
C TYR A 183 0.71 9.56 8.03
N ASN A 184 -0.35 10.27 7.65
CA ASN A 184 -0.84 10.34 6.29
C ASN A 184 -0.64 11.77 5.73
N PRO A 185 0.32 12.00 4.83
CA PRO A 185 0.58 13.31 4.24
C PRO A 185 -0.41 13.73 3.16
N TRP A 186 -1.19 12.77 2.62
CA TRP A 186 -2.00 12.97 1.41
C TRP A 186 -3.25 13.84 1.63
N ASN A 187 -3.70 13.99 2.88
CA ASN A 187 -4.81 14.88 3.20
C ASN A 187 -4.55 16.32 2.76
N ASP A 188 -3.34 16.81 2.95
CA ASP A 188 -2.98 18.17 2.52
C ASP A 188 -2.93 18.30 0.99
N MET A 189 -2.55 17.23 0.28
CA MET A 189 -2.60 17.21 -1.18
C MET A 189 -4.02 17.32 -1.70
N LEU A 190 -4.94 16.54 -1.14
CA LEU A 190 -6.34 16.57 -1.55
C LEU A 190 -7.02 17.88 -1.13
N ARG A 191 -6.98 18.22 0.16
CA ARG A 191 -7.82 19.31 0.73
C ARG A 191 -7.24 20.71 0.56
N LYS A 192 -5.90 20.84 0.50
CA LYS A 192 -5.25 22.15 0.36
C LYS A 192 -4.76 22.45 -1.05
N LYS A 193 -4.30 21.40 -1.78
CA LYS A 193 -3.72 21.58 -3.11
C LYS A 193 -4.68 21.20 -4.25
N GLY A 194 -5.84 20.59 -3.93
CA GLY A 194 -6.80 20.13 -4.93
C GLY A 194 -6.22 19.07 -5.88
N GLN A 195 -5.34 18.20 -5.36
CA GLN A 195 -4.71 17.12 -6.11
C GLN A 195 -5.28 15.78 -5.64
N GLY A 196 -5.74 14.96 -6.56
CA GLY A 196 -6.26 13.62 -6.30
C GLY A 196 -5.77 12.62 -7.31
N THR A 197 -6.09 11.35 -7.10
CA THR A 197 -5.71 10.25 -7.99
C THR A 197 -6.83 9.87 -8.95
N LEU A 198 -8.07 10.28 -8.63
CA LEU A 198 -9.19 9.92 -9.48
C LEU A 198 -10.39 10.89 -9.33
N LEU A 199 -11.18 11.00 -10.38
CA LEU A 199 -12.50 11.64 -10.35
C LEU A 199 -13.56 10.54 -10.18
N TYR A 200 -14.26 10.53 -9.05
CA TYR A 200 -15.32 9.58 -8.74
C TYR A 200 -16.55 10.34 -8.26
N ASP A 201 -17.74 10.03 -8.83
CA ASP A 201 -19.01 10.68 -8.53
C ASP A 201 -18.92 12.23 -8.61
N ASN A 202 -18.29 12.72 -9.68
CA ASN A 202 -18.03 14.16 -9.94
C ASN A 202 -17.19 14.87 -8.86
N MET A 203 -16.55 14.13 -7.96
CA MET A 203 -15.64 14.67 -6.95
C MET A 203 -14.22 14.17 -7.16
N LEU A 204 -13.26 15.06 -6.91
CA LEU A 204 -11.86 14.68 -6.89
C LEU A 204 -11.56 13.93 -5.59
N ASN A 205 -11.03 12.71 -5.73
CA ASN A 205 -10.71 11.82 -4.62
C ASN A 205 -9.23 11.43 -4.67
N LEU A 206 -8.70 10.99 -3.55
CA LEU A 206 -7.33 10.52 -3.41
C LEU A 206 -7.33 9.15 -2.72
N PHE A 207 -7.49 8.09 -3.50
CA PHE A 207 -7.60 6.72 -3.01
C PHE A 207 -6.26 6.02 -2.91
N ASP A 208 -5.32 6.36 -3.81
CA ASP A 208 -3.96 5.84 -3.78
C ASP A 208 -3.13 6.62 -2.77
N GLN A 209 -2.76 5.98 -1.68
CA GLN A 209 -2.12 6.64 -0.54
C GLN A 209 -0.85 5.91 -0.12
N ILE A 210 0.05 6.66 0.50
CA ILE A 210 1.22 6.15 1.22
C ILE A 210 1.16 6.72 2.63
N ILE A 211 0.98 5.85 3.62
CA ILE A 211 0.89 6.15 5.05
C ILE A 211 2.08 5.47 5.72
N PHE A 212 2.71 6.11 6.67
CA PHE A 212 3.93 5.57 7.28
C PHE A 212 4.05 5.90 8.77
N THR A 213 4.87 5.14 9.47
CA THR A 213 5.18 5.39 10.88
C THR A 213 5.98 6.69 11.04
N ALA A 214 5.68 7.44 12.09
CA ALA A 214 6.21 8.80 12.29
C ALA A 214 7.72 8.84 12.55
N ASN A 215 8.37 7.73 12.84
CA ASN A 215 9.84 7.63 12.85
C ASN A 215 10.50 7.81 11.47
N LEU A 216 9.70 7.96 10.41
CA LEU A 216 10.14 8.31 9.05
C LEU A 216 9.96 9.80 8.71
N LEU A 217 9.54 10.65 9.66
CA LEU A 217 9.34 12.10 9.48
C LEU A 217 10.71 12.89 9.57
#